data_0709e0e3390ca0c8211a94f733be62b8
#
_entry.id   0709e0e3390ca0c8211a94f733be62b8
#
_cell.length_a   1.000
_cell.length_b   1.000
_cell.length_c   1.000
_cell.angle_alpha   90.00
_cell.angle_beta   90.00
_cell.angle_gamma   90.00
#
_symmetry.space_group_name_H-M   'P 1'
#
loop_
_entity.id
_entity.type
_entity.pdbx_description
1 polymer ?
#
loop_
_entity_poly.entity_id
_entity_poly.type
_entity_poly.pdbx_seq_one_letter_code
_entity_poly.pdbx_strand_id
1 'polypeptide(L)'
;VKRISLVCVLGVAWLAGGPAISARGDDNQPGGSQADPAGPVQQVLLLSGDDNPGVIVPRSVLASDAALPAAPEPPPVPPTPPAQPEAPADGSGGSPCPDTEHQPWHLPQPLECWGIHMSGWLEQGITFNDDHPQNRFNGPVATNDQDHEYQMNQLWLTAERPIKNDGCGWDIGGRIDVLLGTDWRFGINNGLENRINGFHDQPYGMVLPQFYVEVAYNDLTVKIGHYAGILDYEVIAAPANVFYSHSYGYPYGVPILVTGCLADYKVSDRLSIQGGMDRGWYQFEDNNESWDFMGGFRFRTLDKRTTIAYAVTTGPQDDAGQDNRFASSLVVEQKLTDKLQYVLVQNLGCEAHTGLGGTQANWYGVCQYLLYSITPKLSAGLRGEWFRDEDGTRVAGPGNIPGVAAWDGRGFAGDFYEITAGLNWKPRPNLVCRPELRYDWYAGQPGFDGTHPAGGALPFGDGNHSSHLLLATDLIVLF
;
A
#
# COMPACT_ATOMS: atom_id res chain seq x y z
N VAL A 1 -9.87 41.66 -11.09
CA VAL A 1 -9.14 40.77 -11.99
C VAL A 1 -7.65 40.84 -11.59
N LYS A 2 -7.22 39.95 -10.71
CA LYS A 2 -5.78 39.76 -10.41
C LYS A 2 -5.40 38.36 -10.88
N ARG A 3 -4.45 38.30 -11.79
CA ARG A 3 -3.83 37.06 -12.27
C ARG A 3 -2.98 36.48 -11.14
N ILE A 4 -3.27 35.24 -10.77
CA ILE A 4 -2.38 34.45 -9.91
C ILE A 4 -1.52 33.62 -10.86
N SER A 5 -0.23 33.98 -10.92
CA SER A 5 0.78 33.19 -11.61
C SER A 5 1.20 32.05 -10.70
N LEU A 6 0.91 30.82 -11.12
CA LEU A 6 1.41 29.61 -10.47
C LEU A 6 2.87 29.42 -10.91
N VAL A 7 3.80 29.74 -10.04
CA VAL A 7 5.22 29.46 -10.23
C VAL A 7 5.51 28.09 -9.63
N CYS A 8 5.70 27.09 -10.49
CA CYS A 8 6.31 25.83 -10.10
C CYS A 8 7.80 26.06 -9.83
N VAL A 9 8.19 26.05 -8.57
CA VAL A 9 9.60 26.01 -8.17
C VAL A 9 9.95 24.53 -7.91
N LEU A 10 10.46 23.84 -8.91
CA LEU A 10 11.25 22.62 -8.77
C LEU A 10 12.72 23.04 -8.83
N GLY A 11 13.34 23.16 -7.68
CA GLY A 11 14.77 23.40 -7.56
C GLY A 11 15.32 22.65 -6.36
N VAL A 12 15.69 21.40 -6.55
CA VAL A 12 16.63 20.72 -5.66
C VAL A 12 17.94 20.58 -6.41
N ALA A 13 18.87 21.46 -6.09
CA ALA A 13 20.23 21.40 -6.59
C ALA A 13 21.00 20.28 -5.88
N TRP A 14 21.49 19.33 -6.63
CA TRP A 14 22.47 18.35 -6.18
C TRP A 14 23.88 18.98 -6.26
N LEU A 15 24.52 19.12 -5.11
CA LEU A 15 25.96 19.30 -5.02
C LEU A 15 26.57 17.99 -4.53
N ALA A 16 27.07 17.18 -5.45
CA ALA A 16 27.94 16.06 -5.17
C ALA A 16 29.38 16.45 -5.54
N GLY A 17 30.21 16.66 -4.55
CA GLY A 17 31.65 16.78 -4.67
C GLY A 17 32.31 15.79 -3.71
N GLY A 18 32.76 14.65 -4.20
CA GLY A 18 33.61 13.73 -3.47
C GLY A 18 34.86 13.44 -4.27
N PRO A 19 36.07 13.35 -3.66
CA PRO A 19 37.33 13.27 -4.37
C PRO A 19 37.65 11.85 -4.83
N ALA A 20 38.14 11.76 -6.06
CA ALA A 20 38.71 10.57 -6.64
C ALA A 20 40.03 10.19 -5.92
N ILE A 21 40.17 8.98 -5.46
CA ILE A 21 41.43 8.40 -5.05
C ILE A 21 41.82 7.33 -6.07
N SER A 22 42.89 7.62 -6.80
CA SER A 22 43.57 6.71 -7.70
C SER A 22 44.53 5.81 -6.88
N ALA A 23 44.42 4.50 -7.05
CA ALA A 23 45.48 3.59 -6.64
C ALA A 23 45.83 2.62 -7.78
N ARG A 24 47.09 2.59 -8.11
CA ARG A 24 47.78 1.78 -9.12
C ARG A 24 47.87 0.33 -8.70
N GLY A 25 47.87 -0.53 -9.71
CA GLY A 25 48.00 -1.96 -9.64
C GLY A 25 49.38 -2.49 -9.16
N ASP A 26 49.41 -3.79 -8.99
CA ASP A 26 50.59 -4.64 -9.33
C ASP A 26 50.13 -6.09 -9.58
N ASP A 27 50.77 -6.67 -10.58
CA ASP A 27 50.62 -8.04 -11.09
C ASP A 27 51.15 -9.09 -10.09
N ASN A 28 50.49 -10.27 -10.05
CA ASN A 28 51.18 -11.56 -10.11
C ASN A 28 50.20 -12.75 -10.22
N GLN A 29 50.26 -13.49 -11.30
CA GLN A 29 49.94 -14.93 -11.39
C GLN A 29 51.23 -15.75 -11.19
N PRO A 30 51.20 -17.08 -10.97
CA PRO A 30 50.25 -18.11 -11.38
C PRO A 30 50.07 -19.29 -10.38
N GLY A 31 49.09 -20.18 -10.65
CA GLY A 31 49.07 -21.51 -10.05
C GLY A 31 47.75 -22.26 -10.27
N GLY A 32 47.71 -23.13 -11.27
CA GLY A 32 46.52 -23.90 -11.60
C GLY A 32 46.25 -25.06 -10.65
N SER A 33 44.99 -25.43 -10.53
CA SER A 33 44.51 -26.75 -10.13
C SER A 33 43.16 -27.02 -10.75
N GLN A 34 43.01 -28.21 -11.33
CA GLN A 34 41.87 -28.74 -12.02
C GLN A 34 40.62 -28.77 -11.14
N ALA A 35 39.49 -28.34 -11.69
CA ALA A 35 38.16 -28.50 -11.11
C ALA A 35 37.42 -29.66 -11.80
N ASP A 36 36.86 -30.54 -10.99
CA ASP A 36 35.87 -31.52 -11.40
C ASP A 36 34.54 -30.85 -11.82
N PRO A 37 33.78 -31.43 -12.75
CA PRO A 37 32.54 -30.82 -13.22
C PRO A 37 31.41 -31.06 -12.22
N ALA A 38 31.12 -30.07 -11.39
CA ALA A 38 29.83 -29.99 -10.71
C ALA A 38 28.76 -29.62 -11.72
N GLY A 39 27.63 -30.35 -11.71
CA GLY A 39 26.49 -30.12 -12.53
C GLY A 39 25.87 -28.72 -12.33
N PRO A 40 24.88 -28.32 -13.15
CA PRO A 40 24.38 -26.97 -13.12
C PRO A 40 23.75 -26.71 -11.77
N VAL A 41 24.43 -25.97 -10.95
CA VAL A 41 23.82 -25.22 -9.87
C VAL A 41 22.94 -24.21 -10.56
N GLN A 42 21.62 -24.42 -10.55
CA GLN A 42 20.69 -23.33 -10.67
C GLN A 42 21.14 -22.29 -9.61
N GLN A 43 21.85 -21.29 -10.05
CA GLN A 43 21.75 -20.00 -9.39
C GLN A 43 20.31 -19.57 -9.59
N VAL A 44 19.46 -20.05 -8.70
CA VAL A 44 18.32 -19.25 -8.30
C VAL A 44 18.96 -17.92 -7.93
N LEU A 45 18.74 -16.90 -8.75
CA LEU A 45 18.81 -15.55 -8.28
C LEU A 45 17.86 -15.58 -7.10
N LEU A 46 18.40 -15.72 -5.91
CA LEU A 46 17.73 -15.30 -4.71
C LEU A 46 17.64 -13.79 -4.91
N LEU A 47 16.59 -13.39 -5.62
CA LEU A 47 15.99 -12.12 -5.30
C LEU A 47 15.86 -12.23 -3.80
N SER A 48 16.69 -11.51 -3.07
CA SER A 48 16.67 -11.47 -1.62
C SER A 48 15.20 -11.39 -1.24
N GLY A 49 14.74 -12.06 -0.16
CA GLY A 49 13.31 -12.16 0.19
C GLY A 49 12.55 -10.86 0.24
N ASP A 50 13.11 -9.82 -0.23
CA ASP A 50 12.72 -8.43 -0.33
C ASP A 50 11.84 -8.10 -1.54
N ASP A 51 11.80 -8.92 -2.57
CA ASP A 51 11.03 -8.64 -3.79
C ASP A 51 9.56 -9.06 -3.68
N ASN A 52 9.09 -9.25 -2.47
CA ASN A 52 7.71 -9.58 -2.23
C ASN A 52 6.89 -8.30 -2.06
N PRO A 53 6.10 -7.90 -3.04
CA PRO A 53 5.34 -6.68 -2.97
C PRO A 53 4.19 -6.83 -2.00
N GLY A 54 4.16 -6.07 -1.02
CA GLY A 54 2.96 -6.04 -0.35
C GLY A 54 2.76 -5.50 0.94
N VAL A 55 2.21 -4.82 1.58
CA VAL A 55 1.14 -4.76 2.52
C VAL A 55 1.23 -3.77 3.67
N ILE A 56 0.37 -3.04 3.83
CA ILE A 56 -0.55 -2.25 4.61
C ILE A 56 -0.06 -1.36 5.69
N VAL A 57 -0.67 -0.20 5.65
CA VAL A 57 -0.68 0.74 6.76
C VAL A 57 -2.09 1.03 7.20
N PRO A 58 -2.47 0.83 8.46
CA PRO A 58 -3.54 1.61 8.97
C PRO A 58 -3.08 3.05 9.06
N ARG A 59 -3.87 3.89 8.53
CA ARG A 59 -3.88 5.32 8.84
C ARG A 59 -4.13 5.63 10.32
N SER A 60 -4.07 4.66 11.23
CA SER A 60 -4.34 4.93 12.64
C SER A 60 -3.39 5.97 13.24
N VAL A 61 -2.16 6.07 12.72
CA VAL A 61 -1.25 7.18 13.04
C VAL A 61 -1.44 8.37 12.09
N LEU A 62 -2.02 8.16 10.92
CA LEU A 62 -2.25 9.20 9.92
C LEU A 62 -3.73 9.58 9.78
N ALA A 63 -4.65 8.78 10.26
CA ALA A 63 -6.09 8.88 9.99
C ALA A 63 -6.95 9.25 11.19
N SER A 64 -6.39 9.82 12.25
CA SER A 64 -7.24 10.34 13.32
C SER A 64 -8.24 11.40 12.86
N ASP A 65 -8.18 11.90 11.63
CA ASP A 65 -9.08 12.95 11.15
C ASP A 65 -9.42 12.94 9.64
N ALA A 66 -9.20 11.86 8.92
CA ALA A 66 -9.83 11.72 7.62
C ALA A 66 -11.21 11.04 7.76
N ALA A 67 -11.95 11.40 8.81
CA ALA A 67 -13.39 11.31 8.73
C ALA A 67 -13.79 12.13 7.51
N LEU A 68 -14.54 11.53 6.59
CA LEU A 68 -15.40 12.28 5.68
C LEU A 68 -15.97 13.45 6.47
N PRO A 69 -16.07 14.67 5.90
CA PRO A 69 -16.59 15.81 6.62
C PRO A 69 -17.89 15.38 7.28
N ALA A 70 -17.97 15.54 8.59
CA ALA A 70 -19.21 15.35 9.32
C ALA A 70 -20.27 16.17 8.58
N ALA A 71 -21.40 15.55 8.32
CA ALA A 71 -22.53 16.27 7.77
C ALA A 71 -22.73 17.52 8.62
N PRO A 72 -23.02 18.69 8.01
CA PRO A 72 -23.30 19.90 8.78
C PRO A 72 -24.39 19.57 9.79
N GLU A 73 -24.21 20.03 11.04
CA GLU A 73 -25.22 19.87 12.09
C GLU A 73 -26.59 20.31 11.52
N PRO A 74 -27.63 19.49 11.69
CA PRO A 74 -28.98 19.89 11.25
C PRO A 74 -29.36 21.19 11.96
N PRO A 75 -30.03 22.13 11.29
CA PRO A 75 -30.49 23.35 11.92
C PRO A 75 -31.41 23.02 13.10
N PRO A 76 -31.43 23.84 14.16
CA PRO A 76 -32.23 23.58 15.35
C PRO A 76 -33.71 23.36 14.97
N VAL A 77 -34.26 22.26 15.45
CA VAL A 77 -35.65 21.86 15.21
C VAL A 77 -36.58 22.94 15.76
N PRO A 78 -37.53 23.47 14.97
CA PRO A 78 -38.53 24.38 15.48
C PRO A 78 -39.40 23.69 16.56
N PRO A 79 -39.95 24.42 17.54
CA PRO A 79 -40.74 23.82 18.59
C PRO A 79 -42.03 23.19 18.03
N THR A 80 -42.29 21.97 18.46
CA THR A 80 -43.45 21.15 18.08
C THR A 80 -44.76 21.87 18.39
N PRO A 81 -45.68 21.98 17.42
CA PRO A 81 -47.02 22.44 17.69
C PRO A 81 -47.79 21.47 18.61
N PRO A 82 -48.75 21.93 19.44
CA PRO A 82 -49.50 21.06 20.32
C PRO A 82 -50.39 20.07 19.54
N ALA A 83 -50.47 18.85 20.09
CA ALA A 83 -51.18 17.72 19.50
C ALA A 83 -52.69 18.02 19.26
N GLN A 84 -53.16 17.70 18.06
CA GLN A 84 -54.59 17.63 17.76
C GLN A 84 -55.15 16.25 18.15
N PRO A 85 -56.44 16.17 18.56
CA PRO A 85 -57.05 14.91 19.00
C PRO A 85 -57.26 13.93 17.85
N GLU A 86 -57.01 12.65 18.14
CA GLU A 86 -57.14 11.53 17.22
C GLU A 86 -58.60 11.30 16.76
N ALA A 87 -58.80 11.09 15.46
CA ALA A 87 -60.03 10.57 14.87
C ALA A 87 -59.94 9.01 14.83
N PRO A 88 -61.08 8.31 14.92
CA PRO A 88 -61.05 6.83 15.07
C PRO A 88 -60.61 6.12 13.79
N ALA A 89 -59.82 5.07 14.00
CA ALA A 89 -59.27 4.19 12.96
C ALA A 89 -60.34 3.37 12.29
N ASP A 90 -60.41 3.43 10.95
CA ASP A 90 -61.10 2.46 10.13
C ASP A 90 -60.08 1.49 9.54
N GLY A 91 -60.32 0.21 9.75
CA GLY A 91 -59.35 -0.84 9.39
C GLY A 91 -59.49 -1.29 7.95
N SER A 92 -58.38 -1.38 7.27
CA SER A 92 -57.97 -2.35 6.26
C SER A 92 -56.92 -1.74 5.31
N GLY A 93 -55.69 -2.12 5.49
CA GLY A 93 -54.61 -1.77 4.58
C GLY A 93 -53.30 -2.25 5.20
N GLY A 94 -52.66 -3.23 4.59
CA GLY A 94 -51.41 -3.78 5.07
C GLY A 94 -50.38 -2.70 5.38
N SER A 95 -49.92 -2.65 6.59
CA SER A 95 -48.81 -1.80 7.02
C SER A 95 -47.60 -2.07 6.13
N PRO A 96 -47.03 -1.03 5.50
CA PRO A 96 -45.64 -1.16 5.09
C PRO A 96 -44.84 -1.46 6.36
N CYS A 97 -43.98 -2.45 6.32
CA CYS A 97 -43.01 -2.65 7.39
C CYS A 97 -42.39 -1.31 7.72
N PRO A 98 -42.33 -0.88 8.99
CA PRO A 98 -41.60 0.32 9.35
C PRO A 98 -40.20 0.14 8.80
N ASP A 99 -39.68 1.14 8.10
CA ASP A 99 -38.27 1.21 7.74
C ASP A 99 -37.48 1.19 9.06
N THR A 100 -37.23 -0.01 9.57
CA THR A 100 -36.25 -0.23 10.61
C THR A 100 -34.94 0.17 9.95
N GLU A 101 -34.38 1.32 10.32
CA GLU A 101 -32.98 1.62 10.06
C GLU A 101 -32.21 0.40 10.56
N HIS A 102 -31.86 -0.49 9.62
CA HIS A 102 -31.07 -1.67 9.94
C HIS A 102 -29.72 -1.15 10.42
N GLN A 103 -29.49 -1.23 11.72
CA GLN A 103 -28.17 -0.95 12.26
C GLN A 103 -27.16 -1.85 11.55
N PRO A 104 -25.99 -1.32 11.18
CA PRO A 104 -24.93 -2.12 10.57
C PRO A 104 -24.64 -3.33 11.46
N TRP A 105 -24.40 -4.47 10.85
CA TRP A 105 -23.97 -5.63 11.60
C TRP A 105 -22.59 -5.37 12.19
N HIS A 106 -22.39 -5.75 13.44
CA HIS A 106 -21.12 -5.59 14.17
C HIS A 106 -20.67 -6.94 14.72
N LEU A 107 -19.36 -7.12 14.80
CA LEU A 107 -18.81 -8.25 15.55
C LEU A 107 -19.18 -8.13 17.04
N PRO A 108 -19.40 -9.25 17.73
CA PRO A 108 -19.46 -9.25 19.17
C PRO A 108 -18.20 -8.61 19.77
N GLN A 109 -18.36 -7.81 20.83
CA GLN A 109 -17.26 -7.06 21.48
C GLN A 109 -16.91 -7.66 22.86
N PRO A 110 -16.45 -8.92 22.96
CA PRO A 110 -16.23 -9.57 24.24
C PRO A 110 -15.09 -8.97 25.06
N LEU A 111 -14.21 -8.19 24.41
CA LEU A 111 -13.03 -7.59 25.02
C LEU A 111 -13.18 -6.08 25.27
N GLU A 112 -14.36 -5.52 25.04
CA GLU A 112 -14.62 -4.08 25.19
C GLU A 112 -14.38 -3.58 26.63
N CYS A 113 -14.61 -4.42 27.62
CA CYS A 113 -14.32 -4.08 29.03
C CYS A 113 -12.82 -3.82 29.29
N TRP A 114 -11.95 -4.29 28.40
CA TRP A 114 -10.51 -4.01 28.43
C TRP A 114 -10.12 -2.91 27.45
N GLY A 115 -11.10 -2.26 26.81
CA GLY A 115 -10.89 -1.22 25.81
C GLY A 115 -10.40 -1.77 24.46
N ILE A 116 -10.55 -3.07 24.23
CA ILE A 116 -10.19 -3.71 22.95
C ILE A 116 -11.44 -3.79 22.08
N HIS A 117 -11.36 -3.19 20.89
CA HIS A 117 -12.40 -3.19 19.89
C HIS A 117 -12.08 -4.20 18.78
N MET A 118 -13.08 -4.97 18.38
CA MET A 118 -12.97 -5.94 17.28
C MET A 118 -13.75 -5.42 16.09
N SER A 119 -13.13 -5.47 14.92
CA SER A 119 -13.72 -5.06 13.64
C SER A 119 -13.16 -5.89 12.51
N GLY A 120 -13.73 -5.74 11.33
CA GLY A 120 -13.23 -6.42 10.16
C GLY A 120 -13.97 -6.06 8.89
N TRP A 121 -13.58 -6.68 7.80
CA TRP A 121 -14.28 -6.59 6.52
C TRP A 121 -14.04 -7.84 5.68
N LEU A 122 -14.94 -8.02 4.73
CA LEU A 122 -14.79 -8.94 3.62
C LEU A 122 -14.72 -8.12 2.34
N GLU A 123 -13.61 -8.19 1.63
CA GLU A 123 -13.46 -7.69 0.26
C GLU A 123 -13.44 -8.85 -0.72
N GLN A 124 -14.16 -8.68 -1.81
CA GLN A 124 -14.25 -9.66 -2.88
C GLN A 124 -14.50 -8.95 -4.22
N GLY A 125 -13.86 -9.41 -5.28
CA GLY A 125 -13.94 -8.72 -6.55
C GLY A 125 -13.78 -9.64 -7.76
N ILE A 126 -13.91 -9.02 -8.93
CA ILE A 126 -13.70 -9.65 -10.22
C ILE A 126 -13.14 -8.63 -11.20
N THR A 127 -12.24 -9.07 -12.06
CA THR A 127 -11.61 -8.26 -13.11
C THR A 127 -11.80 -8.92 -14.47
N PHE A 128 -12.02 -8.10 -15.48
CA PHE A 128 -12.12 -8.49 -16.89
C PHE A 128 -11.03 -7.75 -17.67
N ASN A 129 -10.17 -8.52 -18.34
CA ASN A 129 -9.08 -8.04 -19.15
C ASN A 129 -9.43 -8.19 -20.63
N ASP A 130 -9.25 -7.13 -21.44
CA ASP A 130 -9.55 -7.15 -22.87
C ASP A 130 -8.60 -8.05 -23.68
N ASP A 131 -7.41 -8.33 -23.17
CA ASP A 131 -6.43 -9.24 -23.77
C ASP A 131 -6.81 -10.73 -23.61
N HIS A 132 -7.68 -11.07 -22.66
CA HIS A 132 -8.07 -12.44 -22.33
C HIS A 132 -6.88 -13.40 -22.21
N PRO A 133 -5.90 -13.14 -21.32
CA PRO A 133 -4.70 -13.96 -21.20
C PRO A 133 -5.07 -15.43 -20.88
N GLN A 134 -4.41 -16.37 -21.54
CA GLN A 134 -4.70 -17.81 -21.37
C GLN A 134 -4.39 -18.30 -19.97
N ASN A 135 -3.36 -17.70 -19.36
CA ASN A 135 -2.96 -17.96 -17.98
C ASN A 135 -3.80 -17.20 -16.94
N ARG A 136 -4.77 -16.36 -17.39
CA ARG A 136 -5.63 -15.49 -16.58
C ARG A 136 -4.90 -14.42 -15.76
N PHE A 137 -3.63 -14.21 -16.01
CA PHE A 137 -2.84 -13.24 -15.25
C PHE A 137 -2.86 -11.85 -15.91
N ASN A 138 -3.26 -10.84 -15.15
CA ASN A 138 -3.38 -9.45 -15.61
C ASN A 138 -2.05 -8.69 -15.66
N GLY A 139 -0.90 -9.37 -15.51
CA GLY A 139 0.39 -8.69 -15.43
C GLY A 139 0.66 -8.10 -14.04
N PRO A 140 1.62 -7.16 -13.93
CA PRO A 140 2.07 -6.61 -12.65
C PRO A 140 1.06 -5.65 -12.00
N VAL A 141 -0.20 -5.98 -12.01
CA VAL A 141 -1.29 -5.22 -11.40
C VAL A 141 -1.62 -5.85 -10.03
N ALA A 142 -1.52 -5.09 -8.97
CA ALA A 142 -1.93 -5.50 -7.64
C ALA A 142 -3.27 -4.81 -7.33
N THR A 143 -4.22 -5.49 -6.80
CA THR A 143 -4.38 -6.81 -6.19
C THR A 143 -5.36 -7.67 -7.02
N ASN A 144 -5.89 -7.09 -8.07
CA ASN A 144 -6.87 -7.63 -9.00
C ASN A 144 -6.17 -8.27 -10.22
N ASP A 145 -5.28 -9.22 -9.94
CA ASP A 145 -4.32 -9.79 -10.89
C ASP A 145 -4.85 -10.98 -11.70
N GLN A 146 -6.12 -11.39 -11.52
CA GLN A 146 -6.71 -12.53 -12.22
C GLN A 146 -7.87 -12.11 -13.13
N ASP A 147 -7.79 -12.52 -14.41
CA ASP A 147 -8.82 -12.28 -15.41
C ASP A 147 -9.98 -13.25 -15.27
N HIS A 148 -11.23 -12.74 -15.32
CA HIS A 148 -12.48 -13.52 -15.29
C HIS A 148 -12.56 -14.48 -14.09
N GLU A 149 -11.90 -14.16 -12.99
CA GLU A 149 -11.92 -14.99 -11.79
C GLU A 149 -12.40 -14.21 -10.58
N TYR A 150 -13.27 -14.87 -9.80
CA TYR A 150 -13.67 -14.34 -8.51
C TYR A 150 -12.49 -14.41 -7.55
N GLN A 151 -12.15 -13.29 -6.93
CA GLN A 151 -11.13 -13.18 -5.89
C GLN A 151 -11.80 -12.76 -4.58
N MET A 152 -11.65 -13.56 -3.51
CA MET A 152 -11.82 -13.06 -2.15
C MET A 152 -10.47 -12.48 -1.74
N ASN A 153 -10.33 -11.16 -1.90
CA ASN A 153 -9.06 -10.48 -1.66
C ASN A 153 -8.73 -10.46 -0.17
N GLN A 154 -9.68 -10.04 0.65
CA GLN A 154 -9.45 -9.84 2.08
C GLN A 154 -10.64 -10.27 2.91
N LEU A 155 -10.49 -11.34 3.70
CA LEU A 155 -11.23 -11.50 4.95
C LEU A 155 -10.30 -10.98 6.06
N TRP A 156 -10.59 -9.80 6.57
CA TRP A 156 -9.75 -9.11 7.54
C TRP A 156 -10.40 -9.03 8.90
N LEU A 157 -9.64 -9.33 9.94
CA LEU A 157 -10.05 -9.19 11.32
C LEU A 157 -9.02 -8.34 12.08
N THR A 158 -9.51 -7.39 12.86
CA THR A 158 -8.71 -6.52 13.73
C THR A 158 -9.16 -6.66 15.17
N ALA A 159 -8.20 -6.73 16.08
CA ALA A 159 -8.40 -6.47 17.50
C ALA A 159 -7.44 -5.35 17.92
N GLU A 160 -7.98 -4.21 18.36
CA GLU A 160 -7.21 -3.02 18.67
C GLU A 160 -7.62 -2.39 19.99
N ARG A 161 -6.64 -2.05 20.82
CA ARG A 161 -6.76 -1.12 21.92
C ARG A 161 -6.04 0.17 21.57
N PRO A 162 -6.77 1.21 21.11
CA PRO A 162 -6.15 2.48 20.74
C PRO A 162 -5.62 3.22 21.97
N ILE A 163 -4.56 4.01 21.75
CA ILE A 163 -4.05 4.96 22.76
C ILE A 163 -5.12 6.03 23.05
N LYS A 164 -5.31 6.34 24.34
CA LYS A 164 -6.31 7.31 24.84
C LYS A 164 -5.70 8.21 25.94
N ASN A 165 -4.56 8.84 25.65
CA ASN A 165 -3.90 9.70 26.64
C ASN A 165 -4.12 11.21 26.40
N ASP A 166 -4.77 11.62 25.28
CA ASP A 166 -5.05 13.01 24.89
C ASP A 166 -3.83 13.96 25.03
N GLY A 167 -2.62 13.44 24.76
CA GLY A 167 -1.35 14.18 24.94
C GLY A 167 -0.93 14.35 26.40
N CYS A 168 -1.50 13.62 27.37
CA CYS A 168 -1.17 13.74 28.79
C CYS A 168 -1.07 12.38 29.47
N GLY A 169 0.06 12.16 30.17
CA GLY A 169 0.29 10.94 30.96
C GLY A 169 0.66 9.72 30.11
N TRP A 170 0.60 8.57 30.75
CA TRP A 170 0.92 7.28 30.15
C TRP A 170 -0.33 6.56 29.66
N ASP A 171 -0.24 5.90 28.52
CA ASP A 171 -1.18 4.87 28.11
C ASP A 171 -0.45 3.78 27.29
N ILE A 172 -1.05 2.59 27.19
CA ILE A 172 -0.55 1.46 26.44
C ILE A 172 -1.65 0.99 25.51
N GLY A 173 -1.37 0.87 24.25
CA GLY A 173 -2.25 0.34 23.22
C GLY A 173 -1.63 -0.85 22.51
N GLY A 174 -2.26 -1.28 21.45
CA GLY A 174 -1.75 -2.32 20.58
C GLY A 174 -2.79 -2.81 19.61
N ARG A 175 -2.34 -3.53 18.61
CA ARG A 175 -3.18 -4.02 17.53
C ARG A 175 -2.70 -5.37 17.02
N ILE A 176 -3.65 -6.21 16.64
CA ILE A 176 -3.42 -7.44 15.89
C ILE A 176 -4.39 -7.45 14.71
N ASP A 177 -3.84 -7.64 13.52
CA ASP A 177 -4.59 -7.84 12.28
C ASP A 177 -4.32 -9.23 11.73
N VAL A 178 -5.37 -9.86 11.19
CA VAL A 178 -5.29 -11.12 10.46
C VAL A 178 -5.99 -10.93 9.14
N LEU A 179 -5.33 -11.26 8.05
CA LEU A 179 -5.90 -11.28 6.70
C LEU A 179 -5.85 -12.70 6.16
N LEU A 180 -6.97 -13.17 5.64
CA LEU A 180 -7.09 -14.38 4.83
C LEU A 180 -7.66 -13.99 3.46
N GLY A 181 -7.00 -14.35 2.38
CA GLY A 181 -7.46 -14.00 1.03
C GLY A 181 -6.36 -14.07 -0.01
N THR A 182 -6.64 -13.60 -1.24
CA THR A 182 -5.64 -13.59 -2.32
C THR A 182 -4.55 -12.55 -2.08
N ASP A 183 -4.83 -11.50 -1.31
CA ASP A 183 -3.88 -10.42 -1.02
C ASP A 183 -2.76 -10.82 -0.05
N TRP A 184 -2.85 -12.02 0.57
CA TRP A 184 -1.76 -12.53 1.40
C TRP A 184 -0.43 -12.55 0.67
N ARG A 185 -0.46 -12.74 -0.66
CA ARG A 185 0.72 -12.80 -1.53
C ARG A 185 1.54 -11.51 -1.51
N PHE A 186 0.90 -10.38 -1.22
CA PHE A 186 1.52 -9.06 -1.15
C PHE A 186 2.01 -8.73 0.28
N GLY A 187 1.84 -9.61 1.25
CA GLY A 187 2.18 -9.41 2.65
C GLY A 187 3.10 -10.47 3.25
N ILE A 188 3.81 -11.21 2.42
CA ILE A 188 4.68 -12.29 2.89
C ILE A 188 5.96 -11.70 3.46
N ASN A 189 6.20 -11.96 4.74
CA ASN A 189 7.45 -11.62 5.40
C ASN A 189 8.34 -12.84 5.59
N ASN A 190 9.62 -12.64 5.44
CA ASN A 190 10.61 -13.66 5.75
C ASN A 190 10.56 -14.01 7.25
N GLY A 191 10.51 -15.30 7.53
CA GLY A 191 10.49 -15.83 8.90
C GLY A 191 9.10 -15.90 9.55
N LEU A 192 8.04 -15.39 8.91
CA LEU A 192 6.65 -15.43 9.41
C LEU A 192 5.71 -16.07 8.40
N GLU A 193 5.17 -15.34 7.46
CA GLU A 193 4.14 -15.83 6.54
C GLU A 193 4.67 -16.89 5.60
N ASN A 194 5.92 -16.80 5.16
CA ASN A 194 6.56 -17.85 4.38
C ASN A 194 6.58 -19.20 5.11
N ARG A 195 6.60 -19.20 6.47
CA ARG A 195 6.50 -20.43 7.28
C ARG A 195 5.06 -20.85 7.57
N ILE A 196 4.16 -19.88 7.79
CA ILE A 196 2.76 -20.16 8.11
C ILE A 196 2.05 -20.81 6.92
N ASN A 197 2.23 -20.28 5.72
CA ASN A 197 1.55 -20.77 4.52
C ASN A 197 2.33 -21.88 3.82
N GLY A 198 3.60 -22.09 4.17
CA GLY A 198 4.51 -22.91 3.37
C GLY A 198 4.85 -22.21 2.04
N PHE A 199 5.77 -22.78 1.30
CA PHE A 199 6.12 -22.31 -0.05
C PHE A 199 5.23 -22.97 -1.11
N HIS A 200 3.91 -22.84 -0.97
CA HIS A 200 2.96 -23.47 -1.87
C HIS A 200 2.37 -22.43 -2.84
N ASP A 201 2.28 -22.81 -4.10
CA ASP A 201 1.61 -22.05 -5.16
C ASP A 201 0.09 -22.06 -4.96
N GLN A 202 -0.39 -21.38 -3.92
CA GLN A 202 -1.82 -21.31 -3.62
C GLN A 202 -2.30 -19.85 -3.72
N PRO A 203 -3.44 -19.61 -4.37
CA PRO A 203 -4.00 -18.27 -4.49
C PRO A 203 -4.45 -17.69 -3.16
N TYR A 204 -4.83 -18.53 -2.19
CA TYR A 204 -5.34 -18.13 -0.88
C TYR A 204 -4.36 -18.50 0.23
N GLY A 205 -4.10 -17.55 1.11
CA GLY A 205 -3.25 -17.75 2.28
C GLY A 205 -3.58 -16.76 3.39
N MET A 206 -2.79 -16.81 4.45
CA MET A 206 -2.95 -15.97 5.64
C MET A 206 -1.73 -15.10 5.86
N VAL A 207 -1.95 -13.87 6.26
CA VAL A 207 -0.91 -12.93 6.68
C VAL A 207 -1.33 -12.22 7.96
N LEU A 208 -0.34 -11.85 8.78
CA LEU A 208 -0.50 -11.04 9.97
C LEU A 208 0.04 -9.63 9.69
N PRO A 209 -0.72 -8.75 9.05
CA PRO A 209 -0.20 -7.46 8.57
C PRO A 209 0.31 -6.59 9.69
N GLN A 210 -0.26 -6.72 10.86
CA GLN A 210 0.16 -5.97 12.04
C GLN A 210 -0.05 -6.76 13.31
N PHE A 211 0.96 -6.76 14.14
CA PHE A 211 0.85 -7.09 15.55
C PHE A 211 1.94 -6.35 16.32
N TYR A 212 1.51 -5.36 17.05
CA TYR A 212 2.40 -4.47 17.79
C TYR A 212 1.78 -4.01 19.10
N VAL A 213 2.64 -3.54 19.98
CA VAL A 213 2.28 -2.78 21.16
C VAL A 213 2.65 -1.32 20.96
N GLU A 214 1.82 -0.42 21.45
CA GLU A 214 2.09 1.02 21.49
C GLU A 214 2.17 1.49 22.93
N VAL A 215 3.16 2.34 23.23
CA VAL A 215 3.31 2.99 24.52
C VAL A 215 3.33 4.49 24.27
N ALA A 216 2.42 5.21 24.89
CA ALA A 216 2.36 6.66 24.82
C ALA A 216 2.77 7.31 26.14
N TYR A 217 3.48 8.41 26.03
CA TYR A 217 3.76 9.32 27.15
C TYR A 217 3.67 10.77 26.66
N ASN A 218 2.66 11.47 27.14
CA ASN A 218 2.30 12.80 26.65
C ASN A 218 2.15 12.79 25.10
N ASP A 219 2.91 13.63 24.40
CA ASP A 219 2.89 13.76 22.95
C ASP A 219 3.79 12.75 22.20
N LEU A 220 4.42 11.84 22.90
CA LEU A 220 5.26 10.78 22.32
C LEU A 220 4.54 9.46 22.34
N THR A 221 4.48 8.78 21.18
CA THR A 221 4.03 7.38 21.05
C THR A 221 5.15 6.55 20.46
N VAL A 222 5.40 5.37 21.02
CA VAL A 222 6.37 4.42 20.49
C VAL A 222 5.65 3.10 20.19
N LYS A 223 5.71 2.69 18.93
CA LYS A 223 5.20 1.42 18.42
C LYS A 223 6.33 0.41 18.37
N ILE A 224 6.10 -0.82 18.82
CA ILE A 224 7.09 -1.90 18.85
C ILE A 224 6.43 -3.19 18.39
N GLY A 225 6.99 -3.83 17.38
CA GLY A 225 6.50 -5.08 16.83
C GLY A 225 6.55 -5.11 15.31
N HIS A 226 5.57 -5.76 14.71
CA HIS A 226 5.38 -5.84 13.27
C HIS A 226 4.27 -4.88 12.86
N TYR A 227 4.57 -3.98 11.93
CA TYR A 227 3.65 -2.92 11.55
C TYR A 227 3.94 -2.41 10.15
N ALA A 228 2.99 -1.67 9.66
CA ALA A 228 3.10 -1.03 8.39
C ALA A 228 3.99 0.21 8.42
N GLY A 229 4.82 0.39 7.39
CA GLY A 229 5.67 1.56 7.20
C GLY A 229 4.87 2.86 7.08
N ILE A 230 5.59 3.98 6.98
CA ILE A 230 4.99 5.32 6.93
C ILE A 230 5.12 5.97 5.53
N LEU A 231 5.48 5.19 4.54
CA LEU A 231 5.66 5.63 3.16
C LEU A 231 4.37 5.39 2.35
N ASP A 232 4.15 6.20 1.31
CA ASP A 232 3.03 6.18 0.37
C ASP A 232 1.68 6.70 0.89
N TYR A 233 0.72 6.80 -0.02
CA TYR A 233 -0.67 7.21 0.20
C TYR A 233 -1.64 6.03 0.24
N GLU A 234 -1.42 5.05 -0.62
CA GLU A 234 -2.22 3.85 -0.65
C GLU A 234 -1.91 2.94 0.54
N VAL A 235 -2.84 2.08 0.85
CA VAL A 235 -2.73 1.11 1.94
C VAL A 235 -3.37 -0.20 1.49
N ILE A 236 -2.97 -1.34 2.08
CA ILE A 236 -3.58 -2.63 1.71
C ILE A 236 -5.01 -2.77 2.28
N ALA A 237 -5.33 -2.11 3.42
CA ALA A 237 -6.67 -2.13 3.97
C ALA A 237 -7.68 -1.60 2.94
N ALA A 238 -8.33 -2.49 2.22
CA ALA A 238 -9.21 -2.18 1.10
C ALA A 238 -10.19 -1.02 1.37
N PRO A 239 -10.83 -0.92 2.56
CA PRO A 239 -11.76 0.16 2.85
C PRO A 239 -11.15 1.56 2.87
N ALA A 240 -9.82 1.66 2.99
CA ALA A 240 -9.11 2.94 3.06
C ALA A 240 -8.64 3.45 1.69
N ASN A 241 -8.72 2.64 0.65
CA ASN A 241 -8.40 3.02 -0.72
C ASN A 241 -9.63 3.44 -1.51
N VAL A 242 -9.42 4.30 -2.50
CA VAL A 242 -10.49 4.77 -3.40
C VAL A 242 -10.78 3.74 -4.49
N PHE A 243 -9.75 3.07 -4.99
CA PHE A 243 -9.83 2.11 -6.08
C PHE A 243 -9.68 0.67 -5.56
N TYR A 244 -10.11 -0.29 -6.36
CA TYR A 244 -9.87 -1.70 -6.14
C TYR A 244 -8.40 -2.05 -6.43
N SER A 245 -7.88 -1.58 -7.57
CA SER A 245 -6.48 -1.77 -7.94
C SER A 245 -5.55 -0.75 -7.26
N HIS A 246 -4.28 -1.12 -7.13
CA HIS A 246 -3.22 -0.25 -6.63
C HIS A 246 -2.38 0.38 -7.74
N SER A 247 -1.73 1.51 -7.42
CA SER A 247 -0.67 2.11 -8.24
C SER A 247 0.56 1.19 -8.32
N TYR A 248 1.46 1.41 -9.27
CA TYR A 248 2.75 0.70 -9.30
C TYR A 248 3.69 1.13 -8.17
N GLY A 249 3.68 2.42 -7.82
CA GLY A 249 4.53 2.96 -6.76
C GLY A 249 4.29 2.32 -5.41
N TYR A 250 3.06 1.93 -5.12
CA TYR A 250 2.70 1.34 -3.84
C TYR A 250 3.32 -0.04 -3.61
N PRO A 251 3.08 -1.10 -4.43
CA PRO A 251 3.66 -2.41 -4.19
C PRO A 251 5.14 -2.52 -4.55
N TYR A 252 5.63 -1.68 -5.47
CA TYR A 252 6.97 -1.83 -6.03
C TYR A 252 7.97 -0.78 -5.55
N GLY A 253 7.50 0.37 -5.08
CA GLY A 253 8.38 1.52 -4.78
C GLY A 253 8.81 1.67 -3.33
N VAL A 254 8.03 1.12 -2.38
CA VAL A 254 8.21 1.40 -0.94
C VAL A 254 8.02 0.16 -0.07
N PRO A 255 8.62 0.11 1.14
CA PRO A 255 8.34 -0.96 2.10
C PRO A 255 6.96 -0.75 2.71
N ILE A 256 6.17 -1.78 2.74
CA ILE A 256 4.83 -1.69 3.31
C ILE A 256 4.76 -2.32 4.68
N LEU A 257 5.50 -3.40 4.93
CA LEU A 257 5.62 -4.03 6.24
C LEU A 257 7.05 -4.04 6.74
N VAL A 258 7.21 -3.74 8.02
CA VAL A 258 8.49 -3.75 8.72
C VAL A 258 8.33 -4.30 10.13
N THR A 259 9.43 -4.78 10.71
CA THR A 259 9.47 -5.27 12.10
C THR A 259 10.52 -4.50 12.88
N GLY A 260 10.10 -3.76 13.89
CA GLY A 260 11.03 -2.92 14.63
C GLY A 260 10.35 -2.02 15.66
N CYS A 261 10.85 -0.81 15.80
CA CYS A 261 10.26 0.22 16.65
C CYS A 261 10.17 1.55 15.89
N LEU A 262 9.08 2.27 16.08
CA LEU A 262 8.84 3.59 15.50
C LEU A 262 8.28 4.53 16.56
N ALA A 263 8.96 5.63 16.79
CA ALA A 263 8.51 6.73 17.62
C ALA A 263 7.79 7.78 16.76
N ASP A 264 6.65 8.26 17.23
CA ASP A 264 5.93 9.43 16.71
C ASP A 264 5.87 10.48 17.80
N TYR A 265 6.31 11.69 17.48
CA TYR A 265 6.29 12.82 18.39
C TYR A 265 5.46 13.96 17.81
N LYS A 266 4.37 14.29 18.50
CA LYS A 266 3.52 15.44 18.17
C LYS A 266 4.20 16.73 18.61
N VAL A 267 4.90 17.40 17.69
CA VAL A 267 5.56 18.70 17.93
C VAL A 267 4.53 19.80 18.16
N SER A 268 3.41 19.72 17.46
CA SER A 268 2.29 20.67 17.54
C SER A 268 1.03 20.05 16.92
N ASP A 269 -0.11 20.73 16.97
CA ASP A 269 -1.34 20.30 16.27
C ASP A 269 -1.19 20.27 14.74
N ARG A 270 -0.08 20.75 14.21
CA ARG A 270 0.19 20.81 12.77
C ARG A 270 1.35 19.96 12.32
N LEU A 271 2.25 19.61 13.21
CA LEU A 271 3.48 18.92 12.87
C LEU A 271 3.70 17.74 13.81
N SER A 272 3.84 16.56 13.25
CA SER A 272 4.45 15.40 13.90
C SER A 272 5.73 14.99 13.15
N ILE A 273 6.66 14.41 13.89
CA ILE A 273 7.90 13.83 13.37
C ILE A 273 7.97 12.38 13.81
N GLN A 274 8.51 11.54 12.94
CA GLN A 274 8.61 10.10 13.18
C GLN A 274 10.04 9.64 12.95
N GLY A 275 10.48 8.65 13.73
CA GLY A 275 11.78 8.04 13.57
C GLY A 275 11.90 6.72 14.30
N GLY A 276 12.55 5.77 13.68
CA GLY A 276 12.68 4.43 14.22
C GLY A 276 13.71 3.59 13.51
N MET A 277 13.76 2.33 13.90
CA MET A 277 14.64 1.32 13.31
C MET A 277 13.85 0.03 13.13
N ASP A 278 14.11 -0.65 12.04
CA ASP A 278 13.48 -1.92 11.69
C ASP A 278 14.49 -2.90 11.07
N ARG A 279 14.05 -4.11 10.77
CA ARG A 279 14.88 -5.20 10.24
C ARG A 279 14.98 -5.23 8.71
N GLY A 280 14.50 -4.18 8.05
CA GLY A 280 14.41 -4.12 6.60
C GLY A 280 13.03 -4.45 6.05
N TRP A 281 12.91 -4.41 4.74
CA TRP A 281 11.66 -4.58 4.01
C TRP A 281 11.19 -6.04 4.09
N TYR A 282 9.98 -6.26 4.62
CA TYR A 282 9.36 -7.58 4.74
C TYR A 282 10.20 -8.62 5.52
N GLN A 283 11.02 -8.18 6.47
CA GLN A 283 11.80 -9.04 7.33
C GLN A 283 11.18 -9.13 8.72
N PHE A 284 10.57 -10.28 9.04
CA PHE A 284 10.18 -10.60 10.40
C PHE A 284 11.34 -11.23 11.16
N GLU A 285 12.02 -12.21 10.56
CA GLU A 285 13.31 -12.66 11.00
C GLU A 285 14.40 -11.82 10.35
N ASP A 286 15.39 -11.44 11.14
CA ASP A 286 16.57 -10.74 10.69
C ASP A 286 17.41 -11.67 9.80
N ASN A 287 17.76 -11.23 8.59
CA ASN A 287 18.55 -12.01 7.65
C ASN A 287 20.02 -11.57 7.58
N ASN A 288 20.38 -10.41 8.12
CA ASN A 288 21.70 -9.81 7.89
C ASN A 288 22.33 -9.15 9.14
N GLU A 289 21.70 -9.30 10.31
CA GLU A 289 22.14 -8.70 11.59
C GLU A 289 22.27 -7.15 11.52
N SER A 290 21.52 -6.51 10.60
CA SER A 290 21.56 -5.08 10.37
C SER A 290 20.22 -4.41 10.73
N TRP A 291 20.26 -3.09 10.85
CA TRP A 291 19.07 -2.30 11.13
C TRP A 291 18.90 -1.23 10.06
N ASP A 292 17.67 -1.10 9.59
CA ASP A 292 17.24 -0.01 8.75
C ASP A 292 16.77 1.17 9.60
N PHE A 293 16.99 2.37 9.09
CA PHE A 293 16.37 3.57 9.61
C PHE A 293 15.10 3.88 8.84
N MET A 294 14.02 4.18 9.55
CA MET A 294 12.79 4.75 8.98
C MET A 294 12.46 6.04 9.71
N GLY A 295 12.11 7.10 8.97
CA GLY A 295 11.72 8.36 9.59
C GLY A 295 11.02 9.31 8.63
N GLY A 296 10.36 10.32 9.20
CA GLY A 296 9.59 11.25 8.40
C GLY A 296 8.94 12.37 9.21
N PHE A 297 8.11 13.13 8.52
CA PHE A 297 7.26 14.13 9.16
C PHE A 297 5.90 14.22 8.48
N ARG A 298 4.92 14.69 9.22
CA ARG A 298 3.61 15.08 8.69
C ARG A 298 3.30 16.51 9.12
N PHE A 299 2.95 17.33 8.15
CA PHE A 299 2.55 18.72 8.35
C PHE A 299 1.14 18.95 7.82
N ARG A 300 0.30 19.68 8.58
CA ARG A 300 -1.06 20.07 8.19
C ARG A 300 -1.22 21.59 8.37
N THR A 301 -1.83 22.23 7.38
CA THR A 301 -2.15 23.66 7.47
C THR A 301 -3.26 23.95 8.49
N LEU A 302 -3.33 25.20 8.98
CA LEU A 302 -4.33 25.62 9.99
C LEU A 302 -5.77 25.45 9.51
N ASP A 303 -6.02 25.69 8.22
CA ASP A 303 -7.33 25.49 7.59
C ASP A 303 -7.64 24.00 7.30
N LYS A 304 -6.73 23.09 7.65
CA LYS A 304 -6.80 21.64 7.42
C LYS A 304 -7.04 21.27 5.94
N ARG A 305 -6.72 22.16 5.00
CA ARG A 305 -6.93 21.90 3.56
C ARG A 305 -5.73 21.23 2.91
N THR A 306 -4.54 21.40 3.47
CA THR A 306 -3.30 20.81 2.94
C THR A 306 -2.66 19.92 4.00
N THR A 307 -2.34 18.69 3.63
CA THR A 307 -1.48 17.79 4.39
C THR A 307 -0.26 17.46 3.54
N ILE A 308 0.92 17.50 4.13
CA ILE A 308 2.17 17.07 3.51
C ILE A 308 2.79 16.03 4.42
N ALA A 309 3.07 14.86 3.90
CA ALA A 309 3.83 13.82 4.56
C ALA A 309 5.07 13.50 3.72
N TYR A 310 6.21 13.35 4.37
CA TYR A 310 7.44 12.91 3.75
C TYR A 310 8.09 11.87 4.64
N ALA A 311 8.47 10.75 4.06
CA ALA A 311 9.11 9.66 4.77
C ALA A 311 10.27 9.07 3.98
N VAL A 312 11.23 8.53 4.68
CA VAL A 312 12.42 7.86 4.14
C VAL A 312 12.66 6.56 4.89
N THR A 313 13.26 5.60 4.20
CA THR A 313 13.85 4.42 4.80
C THR A 313 15.20 4.15 4.17
N THR A 314 16.15 3.61 4.94
CA THR A 314 17.46 3.24 4.44
C THR A 314 18.12 2.21 5.34
N GLY A 315 18.70 1.20 4.72
CA GLY A 315 19.48 0.15 5.37
C GLY A 315 19.87 -0.94 4.38
N PRO A 316 20.74 -1.86 4.77
CA PRO A 316 21.14 -2.96 3.91
C PRO A 316 20.07 -4.03 3.84
N GLN A 317 19.83 -4.55 2.63
CA GLN A 317 18.77 -5.53 2.38
C GLN A 317 19.27 -6.92 2.02
N ASP A 318 20.52 -7.03 1.59
CA ASP A 318 21.15 -8.31 1.25
C ASP A 318 21.54 -9.10 2.51
N ASP A 319 21.66 -10.43 2.39
CA ASP A 319 22.03 -11.32 3.49
C ASP A 319 23.43 -11.06 4.05
N ALA A 320 24.29 -10.37 3.30
CA ALA A 320 25.62 -9.97 3.75
C ALA A 320 25.65 -8.62 4.51
N GLY A 321 24.54 -7.89 4.53
CA GLY A 321 24.42 -6.59 5.17
C GLY A 321 25.27 -5.50 4.51
N GLN A 322 25.44 -5.54 3.19
CA GLN A 322 26.32 -4.64 2.45
C GLN A 322 25.60 -3.75 1.45
N ASP A 323 24.52 -4.24 0.84
CA ASP A 323 23.81 -3.55 -0.21
C ASP A 323 22.68 -2.68 0.36
N ASN A 324 23.01 -1.40 0.50
CA ASN A 324 22.09 -0.44 1.09
C ASN A 324 20.99 -0.06 0.10
N ARG A 325 19.75 -0.23 0.54
CA ARG A 325 18.54 0.29 -0.12
C ARG A 325 18.13 1.60 0.52
N PHE A 326 17.74 2.54 -0.31
CA PHE A 326 17.13 3.79 0.10
C PHE A 326 15.79 3.93 -0.60
N ALA A 327 14.76 4.36 0.13
CA ALA A 327 13.51 4.81 -0.48
C ALA A 327 12.96 6.03 0.24
N SER A 328 12.21 6.84 -0.51
CA SER A 328 11.49 8.00 0.02
C SER A 328 10.14 8.13 -0.64
N SER A 329 9.18 8.68 0.10
CA SER A 329 7.83 8.99 -0.38
C SER A 329 7.43 10.39 0.07
N LEU A 330 6.93 11.19 -0.87
CA LEU A 330 6.29 12.48 -0.61
C LEU A 330 4.81 12.36 -0.96
N VAL A 331 3.95 12.65 -0.01
CA VAL A 331 2.50 12.69 -0.18
C VAL A 331 2.00 14.10 0.10
N VAL A 332 1.28 14.68 -0.87
CA VAL A 332 0.63 15.98 -0.72
C VAL A 332 -0.86 15.81 -0.96
N GLU A 333 -1.66 15.99 0.08
CA GLU A 333 -3.12 16.03 -0.02
C GLU A 333 -3.61 17.46 0.01
N GLN A 334 -4.41 17.86 -0.98
CA GLN A 334 -4.94 19.21 -1.10
C GLN A 334 -6.45 19.18 -1.33
N LYS A 335 -7.22 19.71 -0.39
CA LYS A 335 -8.66 20.00 -0.61
C LYS A 335 -8.78 21.25 -1.48
N LEU A 336 -9.03 21.08 -2.77
CA LEU A 336 -9.22 22.19 -3.73
C LEU A 336 -10.55 22.91 -3.48
N THR A 337 -11.61 22.13 -3.22
CA THR A 337 -12.92 22.61 -2.78
C THR A 337 -13.43 21.70 -1.67
N ASP A 338 -14.63 21.93 -1.16
CA ASP A 338 -15.24 21.03 -0.16
C ASP A 338 -15.63 19.67 -0.75
N LYS A 339 -15.67 19.55 -2.09
CA LYS A 339 -16.01 18.32 -2.80
C LYS A 339 -14.86 17.74 -3.62
N LEU A 340 -13.83 18.52 -3.92
CA LEU A 340 -12.72 18.12 -4.78
C LEU A 340 -11.42 18.10 -3.99
N GLN A 341 -10.79 16.94 -3.95
CA GLN A 341 -9.45 16.73 -3.38
C GLN A 341 -8.50 16.31 -4.48
N TYR A 342 -7.29 16.84 -4.42
CA TYR A 342 -6.14 16.41 -5.20
C TYR A 342 -5.13 15.73 -4.27
N VAL A 343 -4.53 14.64 -4.75
CA VAL A 343 -3.42 13.98 -4.06
C VAL A 343 -2.27 13.81 -5.03
N LEU A 344 -1.06 14.13 -4.59
CA LEU A 344 0.20 13.85 -5.28
C LEU A 344 1.01 12.90 -4.42
N VAL A 345 1.48 11.83 -5.03
CA VAL A 345 2.44 10.89 -4.45
C VAL A 345 3.68 10.87 -5.32
N GLN A 346 4.85 10.98 -4.73
CA GLN A 346 6.13 10.78 -5.40
C GLN A 346 6.93 9.76 -4.61
N ASN A 347 7.34 8.70 -5.29
CA ASN A 347 8.22 7.66 -4.76
C ASN A 347 9.55 7.70 -5.48
N LEU A 348 10.64 7.48 -4.74
CA LEU A 348 11.99 7.38 -5.27
C LEU A 348 12.75 6.35 -4.45
N GLY A 349 13.50 5.48 -5.11
CA GLY A 349 14.34 4.52 -4.44
C GLY A 349 15.56 4.13 -5.26
N CYS A 350 16.54 3.59 -4.57
CA CYS A 350 17.72 2.98 -5.17
C CYS A 350 18.28 1.90 -4.25
N GLU A 351 18.99 0.95 -4.86
CA GLU A 351 19.65 -0.14 -4.13
C GLU A 351 21.02 -0.43 -4.75
N ALA A 352 22.02 -0.56 -3.89
CA ALA A 352 23.38 -0.82 -4.34
C ALA A 352 23.50 -2.24 -4.91
N HIS A 353 24.32 -2.41 -5.94
CA HIS A 353 24.74 -3.66 -6.58
C HIS A 353 23.63 -4.60 -7.09
N THR A 354 22.37 -4.20 -7.05
CA THR A 354 21.22 -5.01 -7.51
C THR A 354 20.84 -4.78 -8.97
N GLY A 355 21.34 -3.70 -9.57
CA GLY A 355 21.12 -3.40 -10.98
C GLY A 355 21.91 -4.32 -11.92
N LEU A 356 21.60 -4.24 -13.22
CA LEU A 356 22.25 -5.04 -14.26
C LEU A 356 23.78 -4.92 -14.21
N GLY A 357 24.45 -6.06 -14.11
CA GLY A 357 25.91 -6.11 -14.02
C GLY A 357 26.50 -5.65 -12.68
N GLY A 358 25.72 -5.64 -11.61
CA GLY A 358 26.13 -5.23 -10.26
C GLY A 358 26.23 -3.72 -10.09
N THR A 359 25.50 -2.96 -10.89
CA THR A 359 25.34 -1.51 -10.74
C THR A 359 24.29 -1.18 -9.67
N GLN A 360 24.12 0.09 -9.35
CA GLN A 360 23.00 0.52 -8.52
C GLN A 360 21.72 0.42 -9.32
N ALA A 361 20.70 -0.22 -8.77
CA ALA A 361 19.34 -0.16 -9.29
C ALA A 361 18.64 1.13 -8.86
N ASN A 362 17.78 1.69 -9.73
CA ASN A 362 17.02 2.88 -9.43
C ASN A 362 15.57 2.72 -9.87
N TRP A 363 14.63 3.25 -9.05
CA TRP A 363 13.22 3.35 -9.39
C TRP A 363 12.61 4.64 -8.85
N TYR A 364 11.63 5.16 -9.57
CA TYR A 364 10.93 6.37 -9.15
C TYR A 364 9.63 6.54 -9.91
N GLY A 365 8.69 7.28 -9.30
CA GLY A 365 7.40 7.51 -9.92
C GLY A 365 6.63 8.66 -9.32
N VAL A 366 5.58 9.04 -10.03
CA VAL A 366 4.62 10.06 -9.62
C VAL A 366 3.22 9.53 -9.88
N CYS A 367 2.42 9.46 -8.84
CA CYS A 367 1.01 9.11 -8.91
C CYS A 367 0.15 10.29 -8.46
N GLN A 368 -0.94 10.55 -9.18
CA GLN A 368 -1.83 11.69 -8.93
C GLN A 368 -3.27 11.23 -8.87
N TYR A 369 -4.04 11.82 -7.95
CA TYR A 369 -5.45 11.52 -7.78
C TYR A 369 -6.27 12.80 -7.84
N LEU A 370 -7.43 12.72 -8.51
CA LEU A 370 -8.51 13.69 -8.39
C LEU A 370 -9.73 12.96 -7.85
N LEU A 371 -10.18 13.34 -6.65
CA LEU A 371 -11.24 12.69 -5.92
C LEU A 371 -12.41 13.67 -5.75
N TYR A 372 -13.59 13.31 -6.27
CA TYR A 372 -14.76 14.18 -6.25
C TYR A 372 -15.94 13.55 -5.52
N SER A 373 -16.38 14.19 -4.45
CA SER A 373 -17.57 13.80 -3.68
C SER A 373 -18.85 14.28 -4.40
N ILE A 374 -19.54 13.36 -5.09
CA ILE A 374 -20.79 13.65 -5.82
C ILE A 374 -21.91 13.83 -4.80
N THR A 375 -22.08 12.82 -3.93
CA THR A 375 -23.04 12.80 -2.81
C THR A 375 -22.36 12.23 -1.56
N PRO A 376 -22.97 12.27 -0.37
CA PRO A 376 -22.41 11.59 0.82
C PRO A 376 -22.20 10.08 0.65
N LYS A 377 -22.88 9.45 -0.32
CA LYS A 377 -22.80 8.01 -0.59
C LYS A 377 -22.09 7.64 -1.88
N LEU A 378 -21.68 8.62 -2.68
CA LEU A 378 -21.08 8.37 -4.00
C LEU A 378 -19.95 9.36 -4.25
N SER A 379 -18.78 8.85 -4.52
CA SER A 379 -17.64 9.63 -5.02
C SER A 379 -17.10 9.03 -6.33
N ALA A 380 -16.42 9.87 -7.09
CA ALA A 380 -15.69 9.49 -8.29
C ALA A 380 -14.21 9.78 -8.07
N GLY A 381 -13.35 8.96 -8.64
CA GLY A 381 -11.91 9.12 -8.62
C GLY A 381 -11.30 8.99 -10.02
N LEU A 382 -10.23 9.73 -10.23
CA LEU A 382 -9.31 9.56 -11.34
C LEU A 382 -7.91 9.44 -10.75
N ARG A 383 -7.18 8.39 -11.14
CA ARG A 383 -5.76 8.18 -10.84
C ARG A 383 -4.98 8.17 -12.13
N GLY A 384 -3.79 8.76 -12.14
CA GLY A 384 -2.84 8.66 -13.23
C GLY A 384 -1.44 8.54 -12.68
N GLU A 385 -0.68 7.60 -13.15
CA GLU A 385 0.65 7.29 -12.67
C GLU A 385 1.66 7.15 -13.82
N TRP A 386 2.87 7.53 -13.51
CA TRP A 386 4.10 7.14 -14.18
C TRP A 386 5.05 6.56 -13.15
N PHE A 387 5.52 5.34 -13.39
CA PHE A 387 6.50 4.65 -12.57
C PHE A 387 7.61 4.11 -13.46
N ARG A 388 8.86 4.39 -13.13
CA ARG A 388 10.02 3.90 -13.83
C ARG A 388 10.82 2.95 -12.95
N ASP A 389 11.08 1.77 -13.48
CA ASP A 389 12.07 0.82 -12.99
C ASP A 389 13.22 0.79 -14.00
N GLU A 390 14.38 1.35 -13.66
CA GLU A 390 15.48 1.48 -14.62
C GLU A 390 16.12 0.15 -14.99
N ASP A 391 16.15 -0.77 -14.03
CA ASP A 391 16.90 -2.02 -14.15
C ASP A 391 16.00 -3.27 -14.15
N GLY A 392 14.69 -3.12 -13.99
CA GLY A 392 13.75 -4.24 -13.88
C GLY A 392 13.88 -5.02 -12.58
N THR A 393 14.26 -4.35 -11.51
CA THR A 393 14.47 -4.99 -10.20
C THR A 393 13.26 -4.89 -9.28
N ARG A 394 12.29 -4.04 -9.63
CA ARG A 394 11.09 -3.78 -8.79
C ARG A 394 9.82 -4.30 -9.43
N VAL A 395 9.50 -3.88 -10.65
CA VAL A 395 8.38 -4.42 -11.42
C VAL A 395 8.86 -5.69 -12.16
N ALA A 396 9.53 -6.50 -11.42
CA ALA A 396 9.70 -7.88 -11.76
C ALA A 396 8.44 -8.51 -11.26
N GLY A 397 7.74 -9.02 -11.80
CA GLY A 397 6.71 -9.66 -11.18
C GLY A 397 7.10 -10.51 -10.03
N PRO A 398 6.18 -10.77 -9.21
CA PRO A 398 6.43 -11.67 -8.12
C PRO A 398 6.52 -13.09 -8.67
N GLY A 399 7.58 -13.41 -9.41
CA GLY A 399 7.89 -14.77 -9.85
C GLY A 399 7.91 -15.77 -8.71
N ASN A 400 7.84 -15.24 -7.51
CA ASN A 400 7.79 -15.99 -6.27
C ASN A 400 6.48 -15.80 -5.50
N ILE A 401 5.46 -15.11 -6.04
CA ILE A 401 4.17 -15.09 -5.35
C ILE A 401 3.49 -16.44 -5.56
N PRO A 402 3.26 -17.21 -4.50
CA PRO A 402 2.52 -18.45 -4.58
C PRO A 402 1.13 -18.24 -5.20
N GLY A 403 0.76 -19.10 -6.11
CA GLY A 403 -0.54 -19.06 -6.78
C GLY A 403 -0.65 -18.10 -7.97
N VAL A 404 0.45 -17.46 -8.39
CA VAL A 404 0.51 -16.70 -9.64
C VAL A 404 1.32 -17.50 -10.65
N ALA A 405 0.68 -18.45 -11.29
CA ALA A 405 1.31 -19.43 -12.17
C ALA A 405 1.97 -18.82 -13.43
N ALA A 406 1.63 -17.59 -13.78
CA ALA A 406 2.11 -16.95 -14.98
C ALA A 406 3.33 -16.08 -14.78
N TRP A 407 3.71 -15.85 -13.57
CA TRP A 407 4.82 -14.98 -13.31
C TRP A 407 6.12 -15.78 -13.23
N ASP A 408 7.01 -15.53 -14.14
CA ASP A 408 8.26 -16.29 -14.34
C ASP A 408 9.49 -15.60 -13.72
N GLY A 409 9.28 -14.59 -12.86
CA GLY A 409 10.37 -13.86 -12.20
C GLY A 409 11.14 -12.90 -13.11
N ARG A 410 10.62 -12.59 -14.29
CA ARG A 410 11.26 -11.61 -15.18
C ARG A 410 11.02 -10.21 -14.68
N GLY A 411 12.07 -9.40 -14.65
CA GLY A 411 11.98 -7.98 -14.43
C GLY A 411 11.75 -7.20 -15.72
N PHE A 412 11.05 -6.09 -15.63
CA PHE A 412 10.71 -5.24 -16.75
C PHE A 412 11.33 -3.84 -16.58
N ALA A 413 12.53 -3.67 -17.16
CA ALA A 413 13.22 -2.38 -17.12
C ALA A 413 12.56 -1.38 -18.07
N GLY A 414 11.89 -0.36 -17.52
CA GLY A 414 11.21 0.64 -18.34
C GLY A 414 10.24 1.52 -17.58
N ASP A 415 9.39 2.17 -18.36
CA ASP A 415 8.36 3.07 -17.87
C ASP A 415 7.01 2.38 -17.87
N PHE A 416 6.35 2.38 -16.73
CA PHE A 416 4.97 1.95 -16.54
C PHE A 416 4.07 3.16 -16.39
N TYR A 417 2.95 3.14 -17.05
CA TYR A 417 1.94 4.18 -16.96
C TYR A 417 0.59 3.55 -16.69
N GLU A 418 -0.25 4.21 -15.89
CA GLU A 418 -1.63 3.82 -15.75
C GLU A 418 -2.56 5.04 -15.68
N ILE A 419 -3.80 4.84 -16.12
CA ILE A 419 -4.93 5.74 -15.87
C ILE A 419 -6.09 4.90 -15.38
N THR A 420 -6.58 5.21 -14.19
CA THR A 420 -7.73 4.54 -13.59
C THR A 420 -8.84 5.54 -13.28
N ALA A 421 -10.05 5.24 -13.74
CA ALA A 421 -11.26 5.98 -13.40
C ALA A 421 -12.24 5.07 -12.68
N GLY A 422 -12.79 5.49 -11.56
CA GLY A 422 -13.69 4.66 -10.78
C GLY A 422 -14.71 5.43 -9.95
N LEU A 423 -15.64 4.67 -9.42
CA LEU A 423 -16.64 5.15 -8.48
C LEU A 423 -16.44 4.44 -7.13
N ASN A 424 -16.80 5.13 -6.06
CA ASN A 424 -16.88 4.55 -4.73
C ASN A 424 -18.29 4.81 -4.21
N TRP A 425 -19.12 3.76 -4.22
CA TRP A 425 -20.51 3.82 -3.84
C TRP A 425 -20.75 3.13 -2.51
N LYS A 426 -21.28 3.89 -1.55
CA LYS A 426 -21.60 3.48 -0.18
C LYS A 426 -23.11 3.51 0.04
N PRO A 427 -23.87 2.51 -0.48
CA PRO A 427 -25.33 2.50 -0.31
C PRO A 427 -25.75 2.41 1.16
N ARG A 428 -24.94 1.73 1.98
CA ARG A 428 -25.08 1.59 3.43
C ARG A 428 -23.75 1.89 4.12
N PRO A 429 -23.74 2.23 5.41
CA PRO A 429 -22.52 2.53 6.15
C PRO A 429 -21.47 1.39 6.13
N ASN A 430 -21.94 0.16 6.06
CA ASN A 430 -21.12 -1.05 6.09
C ASN A 430 -20.93 -1.71 4.71
N LEU A 431 -21.30 -1.04 3.61
CA LEU A 431 -21.20 -1.62 2.27
C LEU A 431 -20.56 -0.62 1.32
N VAL A 432 -19.50 -1.04 0.63
CA VAL A 432 -18.78 -0.27 -0.38
C VAL A 432 -18.67 -1.08 -1.65
N CYS A 433 -19.00 -0.48 -2.80
CA CYS A 433 -18.80 -1.06 -4.11
C CYS A 433 -17.94 -0.10 -4.95
N ARG A 434 -16.89 -0.63 -5.60
CA ARG A 434 -15.90 0.17 -6.34
C ARG A 434 -15.71 -0.36 -7.76
N PRO A 435 -16.61 -0.04 -8.70
CA PRO A 435 -16.35 -0.29 -10.11
C PRO A 435 -15.27 0.65 -10.61
N GLU A 436 -14.33 0.12 -11.41
CA GLU A 436 -13.25 0.87 -12.01
C GLU A 436 -12.94 0.41 -13.45
N LEU A 437 -12.38 1.33 -14.22
CA LEU A 437 -11.79 1.10 -15.53
C LEU A 437 -10.34 1.56 -15.47
N ARG A 438 -9.40 0.65 -15.76
CA ARG A 438 -7.98 0.90 -15.71
C ARG A 438 -7.35 0.58 -17.05
N TYR A 439 -6.49 1.47 -17.55
CA TYR A 439 -5.66 1.25 -18.72
C TYR A 439 -4.20 1.39 -18.34
N ASP A 440 -3.44 0.32 -18.60
CA ASP A 440 -2.00 0.27 -18.38
C ASP A 440 -1.26 0.23 -19.70
N TRP A 441 -0.08 0.88 -19.76
CA TRP A 441 0.86 0.71 -20.86
C TRP A 441 2.30 0.79 -20.37
N TYR A 442 3.14 0.04 -21.06
CA TYR A 442 4.55 -0.12 -20.76
C TYR A 442 5.41 0.36 -21.93
N ALA A 443 6.49 1.07 -21.63
CA ALA A 443 7.50 1.52 -22.58
C ALA A 443 8.89 1.15 -22.03
N GLY A 444 9.42 0.02 -22.47
CA GLY A 444 10.69 -0.48 -21.98
C GLY A 444 11.21 -1.68 -22.75
N GLN A 445 12.20 -2.35 -22.19
CA GLN A 445 12.79 -3.55 -22.77
C GLN A 445 11.95 -4.79 -22.41
N PRO A 446 11.94 -5.82 -23.26
CA PRO A 446 11.37 -7.12 -22.88
C PRO A 446 11.97 -7.64 -21.58
N GLY A 447 11.17 -8.38 -20.82
CA GLY A 447 11.50 -8.82 -19.47
C GLY A 447 12.82 -9.57 -19.37
N PHE A 448 13.49 -9.36 -18.28
CA PHE A 448 14.81 -9.90 -17.94
C PHE A 448 14.68 -10.86 -16.74
N ASP A 449 15.20 -12.06 -16.87
CA ASP A 449 15.13 -13.12 -15.84
C ASP A 449 16.47 -13.34 -15.10
N GLY A 450 17.43 -12.43 -15.27
CA GLY A 450 18.76 -12.54 -14.68
C GLY A 450 19.68 -13.57 -15.37
N THR A 451 19.13 -14.53 -16.10
CA THR A 451 19.89 -15.63 -16.73
C THR A 451 19.89 -15.56 -18.26
N HIS A 452 18.87 -14.97 -18.86
CA HIS A 452 18.73 -14.84 -20.30
C HIS A 452 18.54 -13.38 -20.69
N PRO A 453 19.45 -12.80 -21.46
CA PRO A 453 19.22 -11.48 -22.02
C PRO A 453 18.00 -11.54 -22.93
N ALA A 454 16.97 -10.77 -22.60
CA ALA A 454 15.81 -10.51 -23.43
C ALA A 454 15.08 -11.76 -23.96
N GLY A 455 14.41 -12.48 -23.11
CA GLY A 455 13.52 -13.58 -23.54
C GLY A 455 12.30 -13.11 -24.33
N GLY A 456 12.13 -11.84 -24.62
CA GLY A 456 11.10 -11.30 -25.48
C GLY A 456 9.71 -11.13 -24.85
N ALA A 457 9.52 -11.37 -23.55
CA ALA A 457 8.21 -11.21 -22.91
C ALA A 457 7.95 -9.75 -22.52
N LEU A 458 6.73 -9.30 -22.79
CA LEU A 458 6.17 -8.03 -22.34
C LEU A 458 5.33 -8.25 -21.07
N PRO A 459 4.97 -7.20 -20.30
CA PRO A 459 4.33 -7.39 -19.01
C PRO A 459 2.87 -7.87 -19.06
N PHE A 460 2.19 -7.77 -20.21
CA PHE A 460 0.76 -8.06 -20.34
C PHE A 460 0.46 -9.11 -21.41
N GLY A 461 -0.76 -9.64 -21.42
CA GLY A 461 -1.30 -10.49 -22.49
C GLY A 461 -0.45 -11.73 -22.78
N ASP A 462 -0.20 -12.59 -21.77
CA ASP A 462 0.67 -13.77 -21.88
C ASP A 462 2.10 -13.45 -22.34
N GLY A 463 2.60 -12.25 -22.01
CA GLY A 463 3.92 -11.81 -22.39
C GLY A 463 4.02 -11.20 -23.79
N ASN A 464 2.92 -10.91 -24.46
CA ASN A 464 2.89 -10.45 -25.83
C ASN A 464 2.47 -8.99 -26.01
N HIS A 465 1.88 -8.37 -24.98
CA HIS A 465 1.32 -7.03 -25.08
C HIS A 465 2.04 -6.03 -24.16
N SER A 466 2.15 -4.80 -24.66
CA SER A 466 2.69 -3.67 -23.91
C SER A 466 1.60 -2.81 -23.25
N SER A 467 0.34 -3.15 -23.42
CA SER A 467 -0.79 -2.44 -22.82
C SER A 467 -1.99 -3.35 -22.69
N HIS A 468 -2.90 -3.04 -21.78
CA HIS A 468 -4.20 -3.69 -21.62
C HIS A 468 -5.23 -2.75 -21.01
N LEU A 469 -6.49 -3.13 -21.11
CA LEU A 469 -7.62 -2.47 -20.47
C LEU A 469 -8.31 -3.41 -19.50
N LEU A 470 -8.48 -2.98 -18.25
CA LEU A 470 -9.16 -3.73 -17.21
C LEU A 470 -10.47 -3.06 -16.82
N LEU A 471 -11.55 -3.84 -16.78
CA LEU A 471 -12.80 -3.48 -16.14
C LEU A 471 -12.92 -4.30 -14.86
N ALA A 472 -12.94 -3.66 -13.72
CA ALA A 472 -12.96 -4.35 -12.45
C ALA A 472 -14.02 -3.81 -11.50
N THR A 473 -14.42 -4.61 -10.54
CA THR A 473 -15.27 -4.18 -9.44
C THR A 473 -15.03 -5.03 -8.23
N ASP A 474 -15.05 -4.42 -7.06
CA ASP A 474 -15.08 -5.12 -5.79
C ASP A 474 -16.28 -4.70 -4.94
N LEU A 475 -16.53 -5.52 -3.92
CA LEU A 475 -17.53 -5.31 -2.89
C LEU A 475 -16.89 -5.51 -1.53
N ILE A 476 -16.96 -4.49 -0.68
CA ILE A 476 -16.47 -4.54 0.70
C ILE A 476 -17.66 -4.53 1.65
N VAL A 477 -17.70 -5.51 2.56
CA VAL A 477 -18.67 -5.59 3.65
C VAL A 477 -17.92 -5.37 4.96
N LEU A 478 -18.21 -4.27 5.64
CA LEU A 478 -17.60 -3.92 6.94
C LEU A 478 -18.44 -4.48 8.10
N PHE A 479 -17.80 -4.90 9.19
CA PHE A 479 -18.47 -5.43 10.39
C PHE A 479 -17.68 -5.21 11.69
#